data_27e467dfc5805b2a130610e00e2d2f5a
#
_entry.id   27e467dfc5805b2a130610e00e2d2f5a
#
_cell.length_a   1.000
_cell.length_b   1.000
_cell.length_c   1.000
_cell.angle_alpha   90.00
_cell.angle_beta   90.00
_cell.angle_gamma   90.00
#
_symmetry.space_group_name_H-M   'P 1'
#
loop_
_entity.id
_entity.type
_entity.pdbx_description
1 polymer ?
#
loop_
_entity_poly.entity_id
_entity_poly.type
_entity_poly.pdbx_seq_one_letter_code
_entity_poly.pdbx_strand_id
1 'polypeptide(L)'
;DLHLSLRRQRQMCIRDSLDAVRMTDHMVGEVRERLRKESLLDSTLIIFMTDHGISHARGKQFLYDEGLHVPLILSGPGVASGVRREDLVEHIDLAAISLQVAGIPLPTNMQGRPVMDSTYTPRKWAFGARDRCDETVDHIRSVRSQRFKYIRNFLPQRPYLQPSAYKDAKAILKAIRQWHAQGRLNPTQGLLMRATRPAEELNDLANDPHEIHNLAGQSAFNLP
;
A
#
# COMPACT_ATOMS: atom_id res chain seq x y z
N ASP A 1 -11.96 -5.89 34.61
CA ASP A 1 -12.54 -6.23 33.27
C ASP A 1 -12.01 -5.43 32.09
N LEU A 2 -10.74 -5.05 32.16
CA LEU A 2 -10.04 -4.37 31.09
C LEU A 2 -9.95 -5.25 29.80
N HIS A 3 -9.82 -6.56 29.96
CA HIS A 3 -9.78 -7.53 28.85
C HIS A 3 -11.09 -7.62 28.06
N LEU A 4 -12.23 -7.49 28.70
CA LEU A 4 -13.53 -7.51 28.04
C LEU A 4 -13.78 -6.21 27.25
N SER A 5 -13.36 -5.07 27.79
CA SER A 5 -13.47 -3.78 27.11
C SER A 5 -12.58 -3.71 25.85
N LEU A 6 -11.33 -4.20 25.95
CA LEU A 6 -10.41 -4.27 24.81
C LEU A 6 -10.89 -5.23 23.71
N ARG A 7 -11.47 -6.38 24.08
CA ARG A 7 -12.10 -7.30 23.13
C ARG A 7 -13.29 -6.65 22.41
N ARG A 8 -14.16 -5.94 23.13
CA ARG A 8 -15.29 -5.21 22.56
C ARG A 8 -14.83 -4.10 21.62
N GLN A 9 -13.84 -3.30 21.99
CA GLN A 9 -13.26 -2.27 21.13
C GLN A 9 -12.65 -2.86 19.86
N ARG A 10 -11.90 -3.97 19.97
CA ARG A 10 -11.35 -4.67 18.79
C ARG A 10 -12.44 -5.18 17.87
N GLN A 11 -13.53 -5.75 18.39
CA GLN A 11 -14.67 -6.20 17.61
C GLN A 11 -15.39 -5.03 16.92
N MET A 12 -15.53 -3.88 17.59
CA MET A 12 -16.09 -2.67 16.99
C MET A 12 -15.22 -2.18 15.83
N CYS A 13 -13.91 -2.05 16.00
CA CYS A 13 -13.00 -1.61 14.92
C CYS A 13 -13.04 -2.56 13.70
N ILE A 14 -13.11 -3.88 13.92
CA ILE A 14 -13.26 -4.85 12.82
C ILE A 14 -14.59 -4.65 12.10
N ARG A 15 -15.67 -4.48 12.86
CA ARG A 15 -17.02 -4.26 12.30
C ARG A 15 -17.09 -2.96 11.50
N ASP A 16 -16.56 -1.86 12.04
CA ASP A 16 -16.50 -0.56 11.35
C ASP A 16 -15.71 -0.66 10.04
N SER A 17 -14.60 -1.40 10.03
CA SER A 17 -13.80 -1.64 8.81
C SER A 17 -14.59 -2.44 7.78
N LEU A 18 -15.31 -3.49 8.19
CA LEU A 18 -16.15 -4.28 7.30
C LEU A 18 -17.34 -3.47 6.76
N ASP A 19 -17.93 -2.61 7.57
CA ASP A 19 -19.02 -1.74 7.15
C ASP A 19 -18.55 -0.68 6.15
N ALA A 20 -17.33 -0.14 6.32
CA ALA A 20 -16.70 0.74 5.34
C ALA A 20 -16.47 0.04 3.99
N VAL A 21 -16.00 -1.22 4.02
CA VAL A 21 -15.83 -2.03 2.79
C VAL A 21 -17.19 -2.29 2.12
N ARG A 22 -18.23 -2.64 2.89
CA ARG A 22 -19.59 -2.83 2.36
C ARG A 22 -20.16 -1.56 1.73
N MET A 23 -19.93 -0.41 2.37
CA MET A 23 -20.36 0.87 1.79
C MET A 23 -19.65 1.14 0.47
N THR A 24 -18.35 0.90 0.39
CA THR A 24 -17.57 1.06 -0.85
C THR A 24 -18.07 0.11 -1.94
N ASP A 25 -18.34 -1.15 -1.60
CA ASP A 25 -18.90 -2.15 -2.52
C ASP A 25 -20.27 -1.72 -3.05
N HIS A 26 -21.14 -1.21 -2.16
CA HIS A 26 -22.42 -0.65 -2.55
C HIS A 26 -22.29 0.50 -3.56
N MET A 27 -21.40 1.45 -3.31
CA MET A 27 -21.14 2.57 -4.22
C MET A 27 -20.63 2.10 -5.60
N VAL A 28 -19.76 1.10 -5.63
CA VAL A 28 -19.31 0.47 -6.88
C VAL A 28 -20.49 -0.20 -7.59
N GLY A 29 -21.36 -0.87 -6.82
CA GLY A 29 -22.62 -1.46 -7.32
C GLY A 29 -23.53 -0.43 -7.99
N GLU A 30 -23.72 0.75 -7.38
CA GLU A 30 -24.51 1.84 -7.94
C GLU A 30 -23.95 2.35 -9.27
N VAL A 31 -22.61 2.53 -9.36
CA VAL A 31 -21.94 2.94 -10.61
C VAL A 31 -22.17 1.90 -11.71
N ARG A 32 -22.00 0.62 -11.40
CA ARG A 32 -22.25 -0.48 -12.36
C ARG A 32 -23.70 -0.54 -12.82
N GLU A 33 -24.65 -0.35 -11.91
CA GLU A 33 -26.06 -0.33 -12.23
C GLU A 33 -26.42 0.86 -13.13
N ARG A 34 -25.81 2.01 -12.90
CA ARG A 34 -25.98 3.19 -13.76
C ARG A 34 -25.46 2.91 -15.18
N LEU A 35 -24.27 2.34 -15.30
CA LEU A 35 -23.71 1.95 -16.61
C LEU A 35 -24.59 0.91 -17.31
N ARG A 36 -25.17 -0.03 -16.59
CA ARG A 36 -26.09 -1.02 -17.15
C ARG A 36 -27.37 -0.37 -17.70
N LYS A 37 -27.99 0.54 -16.94
CA LYS A 37 -29.20 1.26 -17.38
C LYS A 37 -28.97 2.09 -18.61
N GLU A 38 -27.76 2.61 -18.80
CA GLU A 38 -27.37 3.38 -19.97
C GLU A 38 -26.82 2.52 -21.12
N SER A 39 -26.82 1.19 -20.97
CA SER A 39 -26.28 0.24 -21.97
C SER A 39 -24.77 0.44 -22.25
N LEU A 40 -24.04 0.96 -21.26
CA LEU A 40 -22.59 1.24 -21.35
C LEU A 40 -21.73 0.20 -20.65
N LEU A 41 -22.31 -0.67 -19.81
CA LEU A 41 -21.53 -1.58 -18.96
C LEU A 41 -20.61 -2.51 -19.76
N ASP A 42 -21.11 -3.03 -20.88
CA ASP A 42 -20.39 -4.00 -21.73
C ASP A 42 -19.30 -3.34 -22.59
N SER A 43 -19.30 -2.01 -22.69
CA SER A 43 -18.29 -1.24 -23.42
C SER A 43 -17.36 -0.42 -22.51
N THR A 44 -17.49 -0.53 -21.19
CA THR A 44 -16.73 0.27 -20.23
C THR A 44 -15.76 -0.60 -19.42
N LEU A 45 -14.47 -0.25 -19.43
CA LEU A 45 -13.50 -0.78 -18.48
C LEU A 45 -13.67 -0.08 -17.13
N ILE A 46 -13.98 -0.83 -16.09
CA ILE A 46 -14.02 -0.35 -14.71
C ILE A 46 -12.70 -0.74 -14.04
N ILE A 47 -12.01 0.25 -13.49
CA ILE A 47 -10.79 0.08 -12.69
C ILE A 47 -11.12 0.49 -11.25
N PHE A 48 -11.13 -0.47 -10.33
CA PHE A 48 -11.24 -0.18 -8.90
C PHE A 48 -9.86 -0.29 -8.27
N MET A 49 -9.45 0.75 -7.56
CA MET A 49 -8.18 0.82 -6.85
C MET A 49 -8.23 1.82 -5.70
N THR A 50 -7.20 1.83 -4.87
CA THR A 50 -6.93 2.93 -3.93
C THR A 50 -5.61 3.61 -4.32
N ASP A 51 -5.48 4.90 -4.00
CA ASP A 51 -4.28 5.70 -4.29
C ASP A 51 -3.11 5.36 -3.37
N HIS A 52 -3.39 4.88 -2.17
CA HIS A 52 -2.42 4.42 -1.17
C HIS A 52 -3.10 3.47 -0.18
N GLY A 53 -2.30 2.79 0.64
CA GLY A 53 -2.79 1.92 1.69
C GLY A 53 -3.43 2.68 2.87
N ILE A 54 -3.83 1.91 3.89
CA ILE A 54 -4.57 2.41 5.05
C ILE A 54 -3.84 3.56 5.74
N SER A 55 -4.57 4.59 6.15
CA SER A 55 -4.01 5.75 6.84
C SER A 55 -3.81 5.52 8.34
N HIS A 56 -3.20 4.40 8.71
CA HIS A 56 -2.76 4.07 10.06
C HIS A 56 -1.29 4.39 10.27
N ALA A 57 -0.72 3.94 11.39
CA ALA A 57 0.62 4.31 11.83
C ALA A 57 1.72 3.98 10.79
N ARG A 58 1.65 2.81 10.13
CA ARG A 58 2.65 2.35 9.14
C ARG A 58 2.18 2.34 7.68
N GLY A 59 0.92 2.59 7.39
CA GLY A 59 0.38 2.55 6.03
C GLY A 59 0.76 3.78 5.19
N LYS A 60 -0.21 4.64 4.90
CA LYS A 60 0.05 5.90 4.17
C LYS A 60 1.31 6.62 4.70
N GLN A 61 2.14 7.12 3.81
CA GLN A 61 3.45 7.78 4.03
C GLN A 61 4.64 6.82 4.21
N PHE A 62 4.43 5.51 4.31
CA PHE A 62 5.51 4.53 4.38
C PHE A 62 5.60 3.70 3.11
N LEU A 63 6.79 3.16 2.81
CA LEU A 63 7.01 2.31 1.64
C LEU A 63 6.90 0.81 1.96
N TYR A 64 6.28 0.47 3.09
CA TYR A 64 5.89 -0.90 3.43
C TYR A 64 4.65 -1.35 2.63
N ASP A 65 4.39 -2.64 2.57
CA ASP A 65 3.22 -3.18 1.86
C ASP A 65 1.89 -2.61 2.39
N GLU A 66 1.78 -2.29 3.68
CA GLU A 66 0.62 -1.58 4.22
C GLU A 66 0.34 -0.23 3.53
N GLY A 67 1.36 0.42 2.98
CA GLY A 67 1.24 1.70 2.27
C GLY A 67 1.18 1.57 0.76
N LEU A 68 1.80 0.54 0.18
CA LEU A 68 2.00 0.38 -1.27
C LEU A 68 1.19 -0.75 -1.90
N HIS A 69 0.94 -1.85 -1.18
CA HIS A 69 0.21 -3.00 -1.70
C HIS A 69 -1.30 -2.76 -1.58
N VAL A 70 -1.86 -2.13 -2.58
CA VAL A 70 -3.27 -1.73 -2.63
C VAL A 70 -4.08 -2.64 -3.55
N PRO A 71 -5.41 -2.75 -3.34
CA PRO A 71 -6.27 -3.50 -4.24
C PRO A 71 -6.26 -2.89 -5.65
N LEU A 72 -6.26 -3.75 -6.66
CA LEU A 72 -6.50 -3.40 -8.06
C LEU A 72 -7.44 -4.44 -8.66
N ILE A 73 -8.63 -4.01 -9.09
CA ILE A 73 -9.63 -4.88 -9.69
C ILE A 73 -10.01 -4.28 -11.04
N LEU A 74 -9.95 -5.10 -12.08
CA LEU A 74 -10.35 -4.73 -13.43
C LEU A 74 -11.62 -5.50 -13.81
N SER A 75 -12.57 -4.84 -14.45
CA SER A 75 -13.81 -5.47 -14.96
C SER A 75 -14.26 -4.75 -16.23
N GLY A 76 -14.57 -5.50 -17.27
CA GLY A 76 -15.04 -4.94 -18.55
C GLY A 76 -14.45 -5.65 -19.76
N PRO A 77 -14.52 -5.02 -20.94
CA PRO A 77 -14.02 -5.60 -22.18
C PRO A 77 -12.57 -6.02 -22.13
N GLY A 78 -12.27 -7.22 -22.61
CA GLY A 78 -10.92 -7.76 -22.64
C GLY A 78 -10.37 -8.26 -21.29
N VAL A 79 -11.13 -8.12 -20.19
CA VAL A 79 -10.74 -8.62 -18.87
C VAL A 79 -11.24 -10.05 -18.68
N ALA A 80 -10.31 -10.99 -18.39
CA ALA A 80 -10.67 -12.36 -18.05
C ALA A 80 -11.42 -12.40 -16.71
N SER A 81 -12.58 -13.07 -16.69
CA SER A 81 -13.42 -13.17 -15.49
C SER A 81 -12.88 -14.17 -14.48
N GLY A 82 -12.94 -13.84 -13.20
CA GLY A 82 -12.57 -14.73 -12.09
C GLY A 82 -11.08 -15.05 -11.99
N VAL A 83 -10.23 -14.31 -12.67
CA VAL A 83 -8.77 -14.50 -12.62
C VAL A 83 -8.15 -13.65 -11.52
N ARG A 84 -7.32 -14.27 -10.68
CA ARG A 84 -6.41 -13.61 -9.76
C ARG A 84 -5.01 -13.67 -10.32
N ARG A 85 -4.33 -12.54 -10.35
CA ARG A 85 -2.94 -12.41 -10.82
C ARG A 85 -2.05 -12.03 -9.65
N GLU A 86 -0.83 -12.58 -9.64
CA GLU A 86 0.17 -12.35 -8.59
C GLU A 86 1.35 -11.51 -9.09
N ASP A 87 1.30 -11.05 -10.32
CA ASP A 87 2.38 -10.23 -10.88
C ASP A 87 2.39 -8.82 -10.26
N LEU A 88 3.58 -8.22 -10.27
CA LEU A 88 3.78 -6.88 -9.78
C LEU A 88 3.22 -5.87 -10.80
N VAL A 89 2.30 -5.03 -10.33
CA VAL A 89 1.69 -3.94 -11.09
C VAL A 89 1.94 -2.64 -10.35
N GLU A 90 2.22 -1.56 -11.07
CA GLU A 90 2.44 -0.23 -10.50
C GLU A 90 1.33 0.73 -10.96
N HIS A 91 1.05 1.78 -10.19
CA HIS A 91 0.05 2.79 -10.57
C HIS A 91 0.31 3.43 -11.94
N ILE A 92 1.56 3.55 -12.36
CA ILE A 92 1.91 4.05 -13.70
C ILE A 92 1.36 3.17 -14.83
N ASP A 93 1.05 1.90 -14.55
CA ASP A 93 0.50 0.97 -15.54
C ASP A 93 -0.96 1.29 -15.88
N LEU A 94 -1.68 1.99 -15.00
CA LEU A 94 -3.08 2.34 -15.22
C LEU A 94 -3.27 3.20 -16.48
N ALA A 95 -2.34 4.12 -16.73
CA ALA A 95 -2.37 4.91 -17.95
C ALA A 95 -2.16 4.03 -19.20
N ALA A 96 -1.23 3.07 -19.14
CA ALA A 96 -0.98 2.13 -20.23
C ALA A 96 -2.19 1.22 -20.49
N ILE A 97 -2.82 0.70 -19.41
CA ILE A 97 -4.06 -0.07 -19.51
C ILE A 97 -5.17 0.74 -20.17
N SER A 98 -5.35 2.00 -19.77
CA SER A 98 -6.40 2.87 -20.30
C SER A 98 -6.20 3.14 -21.79
N LEU A 99 -4.97 3.43 -22.23
CA LEU A 99 -4.64 3.63 -23.65
C LEU A 99 -4.84 2.34 -24.45
N GLN A 100 -4.41 1.20 -23.91
CA GLN A 100 -4.59 -0.10 -24.54
C GLN A 100 -6.06 -0.40 -24.83
N VAL A 101 -6.93 -0.22 -23.82
CA VAL A 101 -8.37 -0.49 -23.96
C VAL A 101 -9.03 0.50 -24.93
N ALA A 102 -8.55 1.74 -24.98
CA ALA A 102 -9.00 2.73 -25.93
C ALA A 102 -8.47 2.51 -27.37
N GLY A 103 -7.63 1.50 -27.60
CA GLY A 103 -7.00 1.26 -28.90
C GLY A 103 -5.99 2.34 -29.32
N ILE A 104 -5.47 3.09 -28.35
CA ILE A 104 -4.49 4.18 -28.60
C ILE A 104 -3.08 3.61 -28.40
N PRO A 105 -2.17 3.80 -29.37
CA PRO A 105 -0.78 3.35 -29.24
C PRO A 105 -0.09 3.97 -28.02
N LEU A 106 0.69 3.16 -27.30
CA LEU A 106 1.45 3.66 -26.17
C LEU A 106 2.61 4.55 -26.65
N PRO A 107 2.81 5.73 -26.03
CA PRO A 107 4.00 6.54 -26.28
C PRO A 107 5.30 5.77 -25.98
N THR A 108 6.32 5.93 -26.81
CA THR A 108 7.60 5.20 -26.70
C THR A 108 8.37 5.50 -25.41
N ASN A 109 8.12 6.65 -24.80
CA ASN A 109 8.72 7.07 -23.52
C ASN A 109 7.87 6.71 -22.29
N MET A 110 6.75 6.00 -22.46
CA MET A 110 5.90 5.58 -21.36
C MET A 110 6.56 4.43 -20.59
N GLN A 111 6.68 4.56 -19.27
CA GLN A 111 7.22 3.52 -18.40
C GLN A 111 6.15 2.53 -17.92
N GLY A 112 4.88 2.94 -17.93
CA GLY A 112 3.73 2.09 -17.65
C GLY A 112 3.61 0.95 -18.66
N ARG A 113 3.11 -0.20 -18.22
CA ARG A 113 3.01 -1.41 -19.05
C ARG A 113 1.56 -1.82 -19.26
N PRO A 114 1.20 -2.27 -20.46
CA PRO A 114 -0.16 -2.71 -20.75
C PRO A 114 -0.38 -4.14 -20.22
N VAL A 115 -0.66 -4.26 -18.92
CA VAL A 115 -0.72 -5.55 -18.21
C VAL A 115 -1.84 -6.49 -18.70
N MET A 116 -2.76 -6.00 -19.51
CA MET A 116 -3.81 -6.80 -20.15
C MET A 116 -3.39 -7.35 -21.52
N ASP A 117 -2.24 -6.93 -22.04
CA ASP A 117 -1.74 -7.41 -23.33
C ASP A 117 -1.33 -8.87 -23.26
N SER A 118 -1.65 -9.64 -24.32
CA SER A 118 -1.27 -11.06 -24.41
C SER A 118 0.24 -11.27 -24.48
N THR A 119 0.99 -10.24 -24.90
CA THR A 119 2.47 -10.26 -24.98
C THR A 119 3.13 -9.68 -23.74
N TYR A 120 2.35 -9.27 -22.74
CA TYR A 120 2.86 -8.69 -21.50
C TYR A 120 3.79 -9.65 -20.75
N THR A 121 4.98 -9.18 -20.44
CA THR A 121 5.92 -9.89 -19.57
C THR A 121 5.88 -9.26 -18.17
N PRO A 122 5.56 -10.06 -17.12
CA PRO A 122 5.51 -9.58 -15.75
C PRO A 122 6.79 -8.86 -15.29
N ARG A 123 6.65 -7.84 -14.47
CA ARG A 123 7.78 -7.15 -13.84
C ARG A 123 8.47 -8.08 -12.85
N LYS A 124 9.79 -8.03 -12.83
CA LYS A 124 10.58 -8.63 -11.75
C LYS A 124 10.63 -7.74 -10.51
N TRP A 125 10.50 -6.42 -10.71
CA TRP A 125 10.67 -5.39 -9.68
C TRP A 125 9.57 -4.34 -9.78
N ALA A 126 9.08 -3.90 -8.62
CA ALA A 126 8.26 -2.69 -8.47
C ALA A 126 9.00 -1.69 -7.58
N PHE A 127 8.83 -0.41 -7.87
CA PHE A 127 9.59 0.66 -7.22
C PHE A 127 8.65 1.58 -6.43
N GLY A 128 9.16 2.08 -5.31
CA GLY A 128 8.47 3.08 -4.49
C GLY A 128 9.40 4.23 -4.14
N ALA A 129 8.84 5.43 -4.05
CA ALA A 129 9.57 6.63 -3.69
C ALA A 129 8.75 7.51 -2.77
N ARG A 130 9.41 8.16 -1.82
CA ARG A 130 8.85 9.23 -1.00
C ARG A 130 9.90 10.30 -0.76
N ASP A 131 9.59 11.54 -1.10
CA ASP A 131 10.43 12.71 -0.81
C ASP A 131 9.72 13.66 0.15
N ARG A 132 8.39 13.72 0.08
CA ARG A 132 7.59 14.55 0.96
C ARG A 132 6.17 13.98 1.10
N CYS A 133 5.54 14.24 2.23
CA CYS A 133 4.10 14.10 2.41
C CYS A 133 3.64 15.15 3.41
N ASP A 134 2.79 16.07 2.96
CA ASP A 134 2.39 17.28 3.70
C ASP A 134 3.65 18.05 4.17
N GLU A 135 3.75 18.36 5.47
CA GLU A 135 4.93 18.99 6.08
C GLU A 135 6.11 18.05 6.30
N THR A 136 5.92 16.73 6.24
CA THR A 136 6.99 15.76 6.50
C THR A 136 7.89 15.60 5.28
N VAL A 137 9.12 16.06 5.37
CA VAL A 137 10.15 15.89 4.34
C VAL A 137 10.96 14.64 4.62
N ASP A 138 11.16 13.82 3.60
CA ASP A 138 11.94 12.60 3.68
C ASP A 138 12.71 12.36 2.36
N HIS A 139 13.45 11.29 2.27
CA HIS A 139 14.04 10.78 1.05
C HIS A 139 14.18 9.27 1.20
N ILE A 140 13.21 8.53 0.68
CA ILE A 140 13.14 7.07 0.78
C ILE A 140 12.92 6.49 -0.61
N ARG A 141 13.55 5.37 -0.88
CA ARG A 141 13.35 4.56 -2.09
C ARG A 141 13.15 3.11 -1.70
N SER A 142 12.31 2.42 -2.42
CA SER A 142 12.16 0.97 -2.27
C SER A 142 12.17 0.26 -3.60
N VAL A 143 12.63 -0.98 -3.57
CA VAL A 143 12.47 -1.95 -4.64
C VAL A 143 11.89 -3.24 -4.06
N ARG A 144 10.90 -3.78 -4.73
CA ARG A 144 10.18 -4.98 -4.34
C ARG A 144 10.23 -6.02 -5.44
N SER A 145 10.58 -7.26 -5.08
CA SER A 145 10.29 -8.47 -5.85
C SER A 145 9.00 -9.11 -5.30
N GLN A 146 8.63 -10.29 -5.78
CA GLN A 146 7.51 -11.02 -5.18
C GLN A 146 7.78 -11.43 -3.72
N ARG A 147 9.04 -11.73 -3.37
CA ARG A 147 9.42 -12.22 -2.04
C ARG A 147 10.09 -11.18 -1.18
N PHE A 148 11.01 -10.39 -1.73
CA PHE A 148 11.83 -9.47 -0.94
C PHE A 148 11.49 -8.02 -1.25
N LYS A 149 11.59 -7.18 -0.22
CA LYS A 149 11.55 -5.72 -0.34
C LYS A 149 12.78 -5.12 0.31
N TYR A 150 13.48 -4.29 -0.43
CA TYR A 150 14.56 -3.46 0.07
C TYR A 150 14.10 -2.00 0.14
N ILE A 151 14.43 -1.33 1.25
CA ILE A 151 14.13 0.09 1.48
C ILE A 151 15.44 0.79 1.82
N ARG A 152 15.72 1.88 1.11
CA ARG A 152 16.82 2.80 1.41
C ARG A 152 16.28 4.08 2.03
N ASN A 153 16.70 4.37 3.27
CA ASN A 153 16.42 5.61 3.98
C ASN A 153 17.64 6.54 3.84
N PHE A 154 17.53 7.58 3.00
CA PHE A 154 18.64 8.52 2.79
C PHE A 154 18.78 9.55 3.91
N LEU A 155 17.75 9.68 4.77
CA LEU A 155 17.75 10.55 5.94
C LEU A 155 17.53 9.70 7.22
N PRO A 156 18.44 8.78 7.57
CA PRO A 156 18.25 7.83 8.68
C PRO A 156 18.21 8.51 10.05
N GLN A 157 18.71 9.73 10.17
CA GLN A 157 18.65 10.55 11.38
C GLN A 157 17.23 11.06 11.69
N ARG A 158 16.27 10.91 10.78
CA ARG A 158 14.86 11.26 10.99
C ARG A 158 14.07 10.09 11.56
N PRO A 159 13.11 10.33 12.45
CA PRO A 159 12.25 9.27 12.97
C PRO A 159 11.31 8.71 11.88
N TYR A 160 10.80 7.51 12.10
CA TYR A 160 9.72 6.98 11.25
C TYR A 160 8.47 7.84 11.31
N LEU A 161 7.98 8.14 12.51
CA LEU A 161 6.82 8.99 12.75
C LEU A 161 7.27 10.43 12.98
N GLN A 162 7.56 11.15 11.90
CA GLN A 162 7.76 12.59 11.95
C GLN A 162 6.46 13.28 12.39
N PRO A 163 6.52 14.45 13.04
CA PRO A 163 5.33 15.26 13.31
C PRO A 163 4.53 15.52 12.03
N SER A 164 3.23 15.29 12.08
CA SER A 164 2.32 15.49 10.95
C SER A 164 0.93 15.83 11.47
N ALA A 165 0.43 17.01 11.17
CA ALA A 165 -0.89 17.46 11.61
C ALA A 165 -1.99 16.48 11.20
N TYR A 166 -1.88 15.96 9.97
CA TYR A 166 -2.81 14.95 9.44
C TYR A 166 -2.79 13.65 10.24
N LYS A 167 -1.59 13.10 10.52
CA LYS A 167 -1.47 11.83 11.26
C LYS A 167 -1.72 12.01 12.75
N ASP A 168 -1.17 13.05 13.36
CA ASP A 168 -1.23 13.29 14.80
C ASP A 168 -2.66 13.62 15.29
N ALA A 169 -3.56 14.01 14.39
CA ALA A 169 -4.99 14.15 14.68
C ALA A 169 -5.69 12.79 14.95
N LYS A 170 -5.12 11.67 14.47
CA LYS A 170 -5.74 10.33 14.55
C LYS A 170 -5.62 9.74 15.95
N ALA A 171 -6.70 9.12 16.44
CA ALA A 171 -6.75 8.51 17.77
C ALA A 171 -5.63 7.48 18.02
N ILE A 172 -5.33 6.65 17.01
CA ILE A 172 -4.26 5.65 17.11
C ILE A 172 -2.88 6.27 17.31
N LEU A 173 -2.58 7.40 16.63
CA LEU A 173 -1.29 8.08 16.78
C LEU A 173 -1.18 8.77 18.14
N LYS A 174 -2.27 9.38 18.61
CA LYS A 174 -2.35 9.97 19.96
C LYS A 174 -2.08 8.89 21.01
N ALA A 175 -2.71 7.72 20.89
CA ALA A 175 -2.50 6.59 21.80
C ALA A 175 -1.04 6.08 21.78
N ILE A 176 -0.44 5.90 20.58
CA ILE A 176 0.95 5.45 20.46
C ILE A 176 1.91 6.46 21.10
N ARG A 177 1.75 7.77 20.87
CA ARG A 177 2.59 8.80 21.47
C ARG A 177 2.43 8.85 23.01
N GLN A 178 1.20 8.74 23.50
CA GLN A 178 0.92 8.68 24.94
C GLN A 178 1.55 7.45 25.58
N TRP A 179 1.39 6.27 24.98
CA TRP A 179 1.97 5.03 25.50
C TRP A 179 3.49 5.03 25.42
N HIS A 180 4.06 5.66 24.41
CA HIS A 180 5.50 5.88 24.33
C HIS A 180 6.01 6.69 25.54
N ALA A 181 5.38 7.84 25.81
CA ALA A 181 5.72 8.69 26.95
C ALA A 181 5.57 7.97 28.31
N GLN A 182 4.72 6.95 28.40
CA GLN A 182 4.50 6.11 29.58
C GLN A 182 5.38 4.86 29.63
N GLY A 183 6.25 4.62 28.64
CA GLY A 183 7.06 3.39 28.55
C GLY A 183 6.25 2.11 28.33
N ARG A 184 5.04 2.19 27.78
CA ARG A 184 4.07 1.08 27.63
C ARG A 184 4.06 0.41 26.26
N LEU A 185 4.85 0.88 25.31
CA LEU A 185 4.93 0.26 24.00
C LEU A 185 5.70 -1.07 24.07
N ASN A 186 5.21 -2.08 23.36
CA ASN A 186 6.01 -3.27 23.12
C ASN A 186 7.15 -2.98 22.12
N PRO A 187 8.15 -3.88 21.98
CA PRO A 187 9.29 -3.65 21.08
C PRO A 187 8.90 -3.30 19.64
N THR A 188 7.91 -3.97 19.07
CA THR A 188 7.43 -3.72 17.70
C THR A 188 6.80 -2.34 17.55
N GLN A 189 5.92 -1.96 18.48
CA GLN A 189 5.32 -0.63 18.50
C GLN A 189 6.38 0.46 18.70
N GLY A 190 7.38 0.18 19.53
CA GLY A 190 8.51 1.08 19.80
C GLY A 190 9.36 1.41 18.58
N LEU A 191 9.39 0.55 17.55
CA LEU A 191 10.12 0.82 16.30
C LEU A 191 9.69 2.15 15.68
N LEU A 192 8.40 2.45 15.68
CA LEU A 192 7.84 3.67 15.08
C LEU A 192 8.24 4.94 15.84
N MET A 193 8.58 4.83 17.11
CA MET A 193 8.89 5.95 18.01
C MET A 193 10.39 6.20 18.16
N ARG A 194 11.24 5.41 17.47
CA ARG A 194 12.69 5.65 17.49
C ARG A 194 13.04 7.00 16.89
N ALA A 195 13.98 7.70 17.50
CA ALA A 195 14.45 9.00 17.02
C ALA A 195 15.19 8.90 15.67
N THR A 196 15.75 7.73 15.39
CA THR A 196 16.47 7.40 14.15
C THR A 196 15.92 6.07 13.61
N ARG A 197 16.24 5.79 12.35
CA ARG A 197 15.87 4.53 11.68
C ARG A 197 17.07 3.93 10.93
N PRO A 198 17.04 2.65 10.57
CA PRO A 198 18.08 2.04 9.74
C PRO A 198 18.25 2.78 8.42
N ALA A 199 19.49 2.90 7.93
CA ALA A 199 19.75 3.42 6.58
C ALA A 199 19.23 2.47 5.51
N GLU A 200 19.19 1.18 5.82
CA GLU A 200 18.77 0.10 4.92
C GLU A 200 17.84 -0.87 5.64
N GLU A 201 16.81 -1.30 4.94
CA GLU A 201 15.89 -2.32 5.42
C GLU A 201 15.71 -3.37 4.32
N LEU A 202 15.79 -4.65 4.69
CA LEU A 202 15.50 -5.78 3.81
C LEU A 202 14.48 -6.67 4.51
N ASN A 203 13.36 -6.92 3.84
CA ASN A 203 12.25 -7.69 4.40
C ASN A 203 11.96 -8.90 3.53
N ASP A 204 11.78 -10.07 4.13
CA ASP A 204 11.30 -11.29 3.47
C ASP A 204 9.79 -11.38 3.62
N LEU A 205 9.05 -10.88 2.66
CA LEU A 205 7.59 -10.76 2.68
C LEU A 205 6.85 -12.10 2.80
N ALA A 206 7.51 -13.22 2.43
CA ALA A 206 6.94 -14.55 2.56
C ALA A 206 6.94 -15.02 4.02
N ASN A 207 7.96 -14.66 4.81
CA ASN A 207 8.12 -15.08 6.19
C ASN A 207 7.75 -13.96 7.19
N ASP A 208 7.81 -12.70 6.76
CA ASP A 208 7.48 -11.52 7.55
C ASP A 208 6.58 -10.55 6.74
N PRO A 209 5.32 -10.89 6.52
CA PRO A 209 4.39 -10.07 5.74
C PRO A 209 4.09 -8.70 6.37
N HIS A 210 4.47 -8.52 7.63
CA HIS A 210 4.33 -7.24 8.34
C HIS A 210 5.60 -6.39 8.35
N GLU A 211 6.69 -6.87 7.74
CA GLU A 211 7.94 -6.14 7.58
C GLU A 211 8.48 -5.58 8.91
N ILE A 212 8.50 -6.44 9.94
CA ILE A 212 8.92 -6.09 11.31
C ILE A 212 10.41 -6.41 11.52
N HIS A 213 10.91 -7.43 10.82
CA HIS A 213 12.26 -7.96 10.99
C HIS A 213 13.18 -7.52 9.86
N ASN A 214 14.00 -6.50 10.12
CA ASN A 214 14.99 -6.04 9.17
C ASN A 214 16.14 -7.06 9.04
N LEU A 215 16.35 -7.60 7.85
CA LEU A 215 17.40 -8.55 7.51
C LEU A 215 18.67 -7.87 6.97
N ALA A 216 18.64 -6.56 6.70
CA ALA A 216 19.81 -5.83 6.23
C ALA A 216 20.96 -5.90 7.26
N GLY A 217 22.18 -6.17 6.78
CA GLY A 217 23.34 -6.34 7.62
C GLY A 217 23.53 -7.74 8.23
N GLN A 218 22.60 -8.69 8.02
CA GLN A 218 22.84 -10.08 8.35
C GLN A 218 23.73 -10.72 7.27
N SER A 219 24.75 -11.48 7.69
CA SER A 219 25.76 -12.07 6.77
C SER A 219 25.17 -12.91 5.66
N ALA A 220 24.07 -13.59 5.91
CA ALA A 220 23.35 -14.41 4.91
C ALA A 220 22.72 -13.59 3.76
N PHE A 221 22.56 -12.29 3.92
CA PHE A 221 21.94 -11.37 2.96
C PHE A 221 22.90 -10.25 2.49
N ASN A 222 24.16 -10.27 2.92
CA ASN A 222 25.15 -9.35 2.39
C ASN A 222 25.48 -9.76 0.96
N LEU A 223 25.29 -8.85 0.03
CA LEU A 223 25.84 -8.99 -1.32
C LEU A 223 27.38 -8.90 -1.23
N PRO A 224 28.11 -9.69 -2.03
CA PRO A 224 29.57 -9.61 -2.10
C PRO A 224 30.04 -8.25 -2.59
#